data_d90cb728beee2c4fa9e64b21657eea40
#
_entry.id   d90cb728beee2c4fa9e64b21657eea40
#
_cell.length_a   1.000
_cell.length_b   1.000
_cell.length_c   1.000
_cell.angle_alpha   90.00
_cell.angle_beta   90.00
_cell.angle_gamma   90.00
#
_symmetry.space_group_name_H-M   'P 1'
#
loop_
_entity.id
_entity.type
_entity.pdbx_description
1 polymer ?
#
loop_
_entity_poly.entity_id
_entity_poly.type
_entity_poly.pdbx_seq_one_letter_code
_entity_poly.pdbx_strand_id
1 'polypeptide(L)'
;RRESEQVEWKENGDDIKIAEGIVKTISAFANDIANVGGGYVVCGAKEIKDEHGFPKIQYTGLSANKLKEVELKVTKYCQNYVDPAIIPRIVEIENPENNSTRILVFVVLRTRHAHIYRDGETSKYYVRISRETKEARNGVLRQLLTEKQEIEYFDKRTNTSATEADIDILVFRDSMQEMGLLFPEKSLEDYFSDREQIAELVSPLFVRTDLDRILRPRNFTLLMFGKKTSITSNFPEAYTILSIYKGTDRSEQTAERYILTGTIVEQAKKSIELLNTQAYTAFDKTSSKPNQVKYPMRALQEAVINAIVHRDYEVPEPIRITVFADRVEIRYPGTLHWGVDKDKFTQGKASPKWRNQSFAYLFNKLQLAQSEGQGIPTIIRTMREQGCPEPIFEIEPESLTCILPAHPRHQIIRELQEIQDKVILQKYQEAKTQVLTLLEKDLYNFRSLDLYCEVIAKLK
;
A
#
# COMPACT_ATOMS: atom_id res chain seq x y z
N ARG A 1 -5.46 -30.87 5.90
CA ARG A 1 -4.94 -29.51 5.75
C ARG A 1 -3.98 -29.23 6.91
N ARG A 2 -2.90 -28.50 6.69
CA ARG A 2 -1.95 -28.04 7.73
C ARG A 2 -2.57 -26.92 8.56
N GLU A 3 -1.99 -26.62 9.73
CA GLU A 3 -2.23 -25.33 10.38
C GLU A 3 -2.01 -24.20 9.37
N SER A 4 -2.90 -23.26 9.35
CA SER A 4 -2.92 -22.17 8.37
C SER A 4 -3.50 -20.91 9.00
N GLU A 5 -3.59 -19.86 8.22
CA GLU A 5 -4.28 -18.64 8.63
C GLU A 5 -5.76 -18.87 9.01
N GLN A 6 -6.35 -19.97 8.55
CA GLN A 6 -7.76 -20.31 8.77
C GLN A 6 -8.00 -21.56 9.63
N VAL A 7 -6.98 -22.32 9.99
CA VAL A 7 -7.17 -23.60 10.73
C VAL A 7 -6.19 -23.71 11.87
N GLU A 8 -6.70 -24.01 13.05
CA GLU A 8 -5.94 -24.34 14.27
C GLU A 8 -6.32 -25.73 14.76
N TRP A 9 -5.34 -26.56 15.08
CA TRP A 9 -5.51 -27.90 15.59
C TRP A 9 -5.21 -27.96 17.09
N LYS A 10 -6.09 -28.63 17.86
CA LYS A 10 -5.94 -28.86 19.30
C LYS A 10 -6.26 -30.30 19.64
N GLU A 11 -5.37 -30.94 20.38
CA GLU A 11 -5.57 -32.34 20.79
C GLU A 11 -6.81 -32.50 21.71
N ASN A 12 -6.98 -31.54 22.62
CA ASN A 12 -8.14 -31.45 23.52
C ASN A 12 -8.46 -29.98 23.84
N GLY A 13 -9.35 -29.69 24.76
CA GLY A 13 -9.72 -28.34 25.18
C GLY A 13 -10.23 -28.31 26.62
N ASP A 14 -10.02 -29.39 27.36
CA ASP A 14 -10.49 -29.58 28.75
C ASP A 14 -9.59 -28.84 29.77
N ASP A 15 -8.30 -28.66 29.47
CA ASP A 15 -7.40 -27.85 30.28
C ASP A 15 -7.68 -26.34 30.16
N ILE A 16 -7.54 -25.61 31.26
CA ILE A 16 -7.82 -24.17 31.34
C ILE A 16 -6.96 -23.39 30.34
N LYS A 17 -5.65 -23.63 30.31
CA LYS A 17 -4.72 -22.90 29.44
C LYS A 17 -4.98 -23.18 27.96
N ILE A 18 -5.37 -24.42 27.64
CA ILE A 18 -5.72 -24.82 26.27
C ILE A 18 -7.02 -24.13 25.88
N ALA A 19 -8.05 -24.12 26.75
CA ALA A 19 -9.32 -23.43 26.51
C ALA A 19 -9.11 -21.93 26.29
N GLU A 20 -8.28 -21.27 27.10
CA GLU A 20 -7.92 -19.87 26.90
C GLU A 20 -7.22 -19.64 25.54
N GLY A 21 -6.30 -20.52 25.17
CA GLY A 21 -5.64 -20.49 23.86
C GLY A 21 -6.63 -20.63 22.70
N ILE A 22 -7.61 -21.51 22.83
CA ILE A 22 -8.71 -21.68 21.87
C ILE A 22 -9.51 -20.38 21.74
N VAL A 23 -9.91 -19.77 22.86
CA VAL A 23 -10.72 -18.55 22.86
C VAL A 23 -9.94 -17.34 22.29
N LYS A 24 -8.64 -17.22 22.58
CA LYS A 24 -7.77 -16.23 21.93
C LYS A 24 -7.69 -16.43 20.41
N THR A 25 -7.65 -17.68 19.95
CA THR A 25 -7.66 -18.00 18.52
C THR A 25 -9.04 -17.74 17.88
N ILE A 26 -10.14 -18.05 18.58
CA ILE A 26 -11.50 -17.70 18.16
C ILE A 26 -11.62 -16.17 18.00
N SER A 27 -11.13 -15.39 18.97
CA SER A 27 -11.10 -13.94 18.88
C SER A 27 -10.25 -13.46 17.68
N ALA A 28 -9.11 -14.09 17.44
CA ALA A 28 -8.26 -13.75 16.31
C ALA A 28 -8.90 -14.04 14.94
N PHE A 29 -9.65 -15.16 14.83
CA PHE A 29 -10.43 -15.47 13.61
C PHE A 29 -11.61 -14.51 13.40
N ALA A 30 -12.29 -14.10 14.46
CA ALA A 30 -13.35 -13.09 14.37
C ALA A 30 -12.81 -11.72 13.99
N ASN A 31 -11.64 -11.36 14.49
CA ASN A 31 -10.92 -10.14 14.14
C ASN A 31 -10.41 -10.15 12.69
N ASP A 32 -9.99 -11.29 12.19
CA ASP A 32 -9.65 -11.57 10.78
C ASP A 32 -9.03 -10.40 10.00
N ILE A 33 -7.85 -9.99 10.44
CA ILE A 33 -7.11 -8.88 9.80
C ILE A 33 -6.67 -9.22 8.36
N ALA A 34 -6.49 -10.50 8.05
CA ALA A 34 -6.13 -10.95 6.71
C ALA A 34 -7.32 -11.04 5.74
N ASN A 35 -8.54 -10.81 6.26
CA ASN A 35 -9.80 -10.85 5.49
C ASN A 35 -10.02 -12.17 4.71
N VAL A 36 -9.70 -13.27 5.35
CA VAL A 36 -9.88 -14.63 4.79
C VAL A 36 -11.26 -15.25 5.10
N GLY A 37 -12.15 -14.50 5.76
CA GLY A 37 -13.52 -14.92 6.10
C GLY A 37 -13.66 -15.61 7.45
N GLY A 38 -12.62 -15.53 8.31
CA GLY A 38 -12.59 -16.20 9.62
C GLY A 38 -11.81 -17.51 9.61
N GLY A 39 -12.18 -18.47 10.47
CA GLY A 39 -11.42 -19.71 10.57
C GLY A 39 -12.09 -20.82 11.38
N TYR A 40 -11.33 -21.89 11.61
CA TYR A 40 -11.77 -23.13 12.26
C TYR A 40 -10.81 -23.51 13.37
N VAL A 41 -11.33 -23.73 14.57
CA VAL A 41 -10.58 -24.41 15.64
C VAL A 41 -11.08 -25.84 15.75
N VAL A 42 -10.19 -26.77 15.54
CA VAL A 42 -10.52 -28.22 15.51
C VAL A 42 -9.94 -28.90 16.75
N CYS A 43 -10.79 -29.41 17.62
CA CYS A 43 -10.43 -30.13 18.83
C CYS A 43 -10.62 -31.64 18.65
N GLY A 44 -9.69 -32.43 19.14
CA GLY A 44 -9.61 -33.88 18.92
C GLY A 44 -8.63 -34.27 17.80
N ALA A 45 -7.74 -33.36 17.43
CA ALA A 45 -6.69 -33.62 16.44
C ALA A 45 -5.45 -32.78 16.75
N LYS A 46 -4.28 -33.25 16.33
CA LYS A 46 -3.01 -32.52 16.44
C LYS A 46 -2.15 -32.66 15.19
N GLU A 47 -1.32 -31.68 14.93
CA GLU A 47 -0.30 -31.78 13.90
C GLU A 47 0.92 -32.54 14.47
N ILE A 48 1.35 -33.59 13.76
CA ILE A 48 2.56 -34.37 14.05
C ILE A 48 3.47 -34.33 12.81
N LYS A 49 4.71 -34.77 12.94
CA LYS A 49 5.62 -34.98 11.78
C LYS A 49 5.55 -36.44 11.36
N ASP A 50 5.49 -36.69 10.05
CA ASP A 50 5.63 -38.03 9.48
C ASP A 50 7.10 -38.51 9.49
N GLU A 51 7.36 -39.70 8.97
CA GLU A 51 8.68 -40.29 8.89
C GLU A 51 9.69 -39.48 8.06
N HIS A 52 9.20 -38.60 7.21
CA HIS A 52 10.01 -37.73 6.37
C HIS A 52 10.07 -36.28 6.89
N GLY A 53 9.52 -36.03 8.09
CA GLY A 53 9.49 -34.70 8.72
C GLY A 53 8.40 -33.77 8.20
N PHE A 54 7.48 -34.23 7.34
CA PHE A 54 6.36 -33.42 6.85
C PHE A 54 5.20 -33.40 7.86
N PRO A 55 4.47 -32.28 8.01
CA PRO A 55 3.35 -32.18 8.92
C PRO A 55 2.19 -33.07 8.45
N LYS A 56 1.70 -33.92 9.37
CA LYS A 56 0.57 -34.82 9.22
C LYS A 56 -0.42 -34.60 10.37
N ILE A 57 -1.71 -34.72 10.12
CA ILE A 57 -2.73 -34.64 11.17
C ILE A 57 -2.98 -36.02 11.74
N GLN A 58 -2.93 -36.13 13.06
CA GLN A 58 -3.33 -37.29 13.84
C GLN A 58 -4.67 -36.98 14.53
N TYR A 59 -5.65 -37.83 14.32
CA TYR A 59 -6.98 -37.68 14.91
C TYR A 59 -7.04 -38.47 16.24
N THR A 60 -6.97 -37.75 17.35
CA THR A 60 -7.06 -38.35 18.69
C THR A 60 -8.50 -38.58 19.11
N GLY A 61 -9.42 -37.73 18.65
CA GLY A 61 -10.82 -37.76 18.98
C GLY A 61 -11.13 -37.38 20.43
N LEU A 62 -12.36 -36.98 20.69
CA LEU A 62 -12.90 -36.69 22.03
C LEU A 62 -13.99 -37.68 22.38
N SER A 63 -14.03 -38.19 23.62
CA SER A 63 -15.15 -38.94 24.15
C SER A 63 -16.38 -38.03 24.34
N ALA A 64 -17.57 -38.56 24.37
CA ALA A 64 -18.83 -37.80 24.49
C ALA A 64 -18.85 -36.86 25.72
N ASN A 65 -18.27 -37.29 26.85
CA ASN A 65 -18.17 -36.44 28.05
C ASN A 65 -17.19 -35.28 27.86
N LYS A 66 -16.00 -35.55 27.31
CA LYS A 66 -15.01 -34.52 27.01
C LYS A 66 -15.50 -33.53 25.98
N LEU A 67 -16.19 -33.97 24.97
CA LEU A 67 -16.77 -33.13 23.94
C LEU A 67 -17.70 -32.07 24.54
N LYS A 68 -18.65 -32.48 25.39
CA LYS A 68 -19.56 -31.58 26.10
C LYS A 68 -18.80 -30.62 27.03
N GLU A 69 -17.78 -31.11 27.72
CA GLU A 69 -16.98 -30.29 28.61
C GLU A 69 -16.23 -29.20 27.83
N VAL A 70 -15.56 -29.53 26.73
CA VAL A 70 -14.83 -28.58 25.87
C VAL A 70 -15.80 -27.55 25.27
N GLU A 71 -16.92 -27.99 24.74
CA GLU A 71 -17.95 -27.13 24.17
C GLU A 71 -18.46 -26.10 25.19
N LEU A 72 -18.89 -26.56 26.37
CA LEU A 72 -19.41 -25.69 27.44
C LEU A 72 -18.33 -24.71 27.93
N LYS A 73 -17.10 -25.18 28.15
CA LYS A 73 -16.01 -24.37 28.65
C LYS A 73 -15.60 -23.26 27.64
N VAL A 74 -15.40 -23.63 26.38
CA VAL A 74 -15.03 -22.67 25.34
C VAL A 74 -16.15 -21.65 25.12
N THR A 75 -17.41 -22.10 25.02
CA THR A 75 -18.55 -21.18 24.86
C THR A 75 -18.67 -20.20 26.03
N LYS A 76 -18.55 -20.69 27.27
CA LYS A 76 -18.57 -19.86 28.48
C LYS A 76 -17.42 -18.84 28.47
N TYR A 77 -16.22 -19.25 28.05
CA TYR A 77 -15.07 -18.36 27.99
C TYR A 77 -15.22 -17.31 26.88
N CYS A 78 -15.77 -17.67 25.73
CA CYS A 78 -16.10 -16.69 24.67
C CYS A 78 -17.11 -15.63 25.17
N GLN A 79 -18.05 -16.01 26.03
CA GLN A 79 -19.02 -15.08 26.62
C GLN A 79 -18.41 -14.18 27.71
N ASN A 80 -17.54 -14.75 28.54
CA ASN A 80 -17.04 -14.05 29.73
C ASN A 80 -15.77 -13.22 29.48
N TYR A 81 -14.93 -13.66 28.56
CA TYR A 81 -13.62 -13.05 28.34
C TYR A 81 -13.48 -12.31 27.00
N VAL A 82 -14.46 -12.42 26.10
CA VAL A 82 -14.42 -11.71 24.82
C VAL A 82 -15.52 -10.65 24.75
N ASP A 83 -15.13 -9.43 24.39
CA ASP A 83 -16.05 -8.30 24.30
C ASP A 83 -15.86 -7.57 22.94
N PRO A 84 -16.90 -7.42 22.10
CA PRO A 84 -18.21 -8.11 22.22
C PRO A 84 -18.08 -9.64 22.20
N ALA A 85 -18.99 -10.32 22.89
CA ALA A 85 -18.93 -11.79 22.99
C ALA A 85 -19.05 -12.46 21.60
N ILE A 86 -18.34 -13.57 21.43
CA ILE A 86 -18.38 -14.37 20.19
C ILE A 86 -19.16 -15.66 20.48
N ILE A 87 -20.09 -15.99 19.59
CA ILE A 87 -20.80 -17.25 19.61
C ILE A 87 -20.36 -18.05 18.38
N PRO A 88 -19.34 -18.93 18.49
CA PRO A 88 -18.90 -19.74 17.36
C PRO A 88 -19.99 -20.77 17.00
N ARG A 89 -20.11 -21.08 15.71
CA ARG A 89 -20.92 -22.22 15.29
C ARG A 89 -20.15 -23.50 15.59
N ILE A 90 -20.81 -24.44 16.29
CA ILE A 90 -20.22 -25.69 16.72
C ILE A 90 -20.68 -26.81 15.79
N VAL A 91 -19.75 -27.65 15.34
CA VAL A 91 -20.00 -28.78 14.46
C VAL A 91 -19.26 -29.99 15.01
N GLU A 92 -19.98 -31.09 15.20
CA GLU A 92 -19.40 -32.39 15.53
C GLU A 92 -19.14 -33.18 14.24
N ILE A 93 -17.97 -33.79 14.13
CA ILE A 93 -17.58 -34.61 12.99
C ILE A 93 -17.15 -35.99 13.50
N GLU A 94 -17.44 -37.05 12.76
CA GLU A 94 -16.95 -38.41 13.06
C GLU A 94 -15.44 -38.43 12.97
N ASN A 95 -14.79 -39.13 13.94
CA ASN A 95 -13.36 -39.34 13.87
C ASN A 95 -13.05 -40.39 12.78
N PRO A 96 -12.28 -40.04 11.74
CA PRO A 96 -11.96 -40.96 10.63
C PRO A 96 -11.18 -42.21 11.07
N GLU A 97 -10.46 -42.14 12.20
CA GLU A 97 -9.61 -43.24 12.71
C GLU A 97 -10.28 -44.06 13.83
N ASN A 98 -11.36 -43.53 14.44
CA ASN A 98 -12.02 -44.22 15.54
C ASN A 98 -13.50 -43.78 15.70
N ASN A 99 -14.42 -44.64 15.34
CA ASN A 99 -15.87 -44.36 15.37
C ASN A 99 -16.46 -44.14 16.77
N SER A 100 -15.72 -44.51 17.85
CA SER A 100 -16.16 -44.31 19.25
C SER A 100 -15.90 -42.89 19.76
N THR A 101 -15.18 -42.07 19.01
CA THR A 101 -14.82 -40.68 19.37
C THR A 101 -15.29 -39.69 18.30
N ARG A 102 -15.40 -38.44 18.65
CA ARG A 102 -15.81 -37.36 17.75
C ARG A 102 -14.75 -36.24 17.73
N ILE A 103 -14.82 -35.43 16.71
CA ILE A 103 -14.01 -34.21 16.54
C ILE A 103 -14.96 -33.03 16.68
N LEU A 104 -14.57 -32.03 17.49
CA LEU A 104 -15.33 -30.82 17.70
C LEU A 104 -14.73 -29.68 16.89
N VAL A 105 -15.51 -29.01 16.08
CA VAL A 105 -15.07 -27.89 15.25
C VAL A 105 -15.81 -26.62 15.63
N PHE A 106 -15.08 -25.62 16.06
CA PHE A 106 -15.59 -24.26 16.23
C PHE A 106 -15.39 -23.50 14.93
N VAL A 107 -16.48 -23.15 14.27
CA VAL A 107 -16.49 -22.35 13.04
C VAL A 107 -16.68 -20.89 13.43
N VAL A 108 -15.73 -20.06 13.13
CA VAL A 108 -15.72 -18.64 13.47
C VAL A 108 -15.73 -17.82 12.21
N LEU A 109 -16.77 -17.01 12.03
CA LEU A 109 -16.86 -16.10 10.92
C LEU A 109 -16.24 -14.74 11.30
N ARG A 110 -15.71 -14.04 10.32
CA ARG A 110 -15.32 -12.64 10.47
C ARG A 110 -16.49 -11.79 10.94
N THR A 111 -16.28 -10.96 11.92
CA THR A 111 -17.30 -10.07 12.49
C THR A 111 -17.06 -8.61 12.04
N ARG A 112 -18.05 -7.77 12.29
CA ARG A 112 -17.95 -6.32 12.03
C ARG A 112 -17.13 -5.59 13.08
N HIS A 113 -17.26 -5.99 14.35
CA HIS A 113 -16.61 -5.34 15.49
C HIS A 113 -15.25 -5.97 15.79
N ALA A 114 -14.37 -5.20 16.37
CA ALA A 114 -13.13 -5.70 16.94
C ALA A 114 -13.44 -6.38 18.29
N HIS A 115 -12.94 -7.59 18.48
CA HIS A 115 -13.13 -8.38 19.70
C HIS A 115 -11.89 -8.29 20.58
N ILE A 116 -12.07 -7.77 21.79
CA ILE A 116 -11.03 -7.71 22.81
C ILE A 116 -11.16 -8.92 23.75
N TYR A 117 -10.05 -9.57 24.03
CA TYR A 117 -9.95 -10.59 25.07
C TYR A 117 -9.57 -9.93 26.38
N ARG A 118 -10.38 -10.12 27.44
CA ARG A 118 -10.18 -9.56 28.79
C ARG A 118 -9.89 -10.68 29.77
N ASP A 119 -8.74 -10.60 30.38
CA ASP A 119 -8.20 -11.58 31.32
C ASP A 119 -7.91 -10.83 32.62
N GLY A 120 -8.96 -10.65 33.45
CA GLY A 120 -8.85 -9.93 34.73
C GLY A 120 -8.28 -8.53 34.60
N GLU A 121 -6.94 -8.40 34.65
CA GLU A 121 -6.22 -7.13 34.60
C GLU A 121 -5.83 -6.68 33.19
N THR A 122 -5.82 -7.59 32.22
CA THR A 122 -5.33 -7.30 30.85
C THR A 122 -6.44 -7.35 29.82
N SER A 123 -6.40 -6.38 28.90
CA SER A 123 -7.29 -6.30 27.74
C SER A 123 -6.47 -6.32 26.48
N LYS A 124 -6.64 -7.34 25.63
CA LYS A 124 -5.79 -7.55 24.46
C LYS A 124 -6.61 -7.94 23.23
N TYR A 125 -6.27 -7.35 22.10
CA TYR A 125 -6.78 -7.80 20.82
C TYR A 125 -5.85 -8.87 20.23
N TYR A 126 -6.42 -9.97 19.77
CA TYR A 126 -5.69 -11.03 19.10
C TYR A 126 -6.04 -11.06 17.62
N VAL A 127 -5.04 -11.36 16.79
CA VAL A 127 -5.15 -11.51 15.33
C VAL A 127 -4.38 -12.74 14.89
N ARG A 128 -4.73 -13.24 13.72
CA ARG A 128 -4.00 -14.34 13.10
C ARG A 128 -2.96 -13.76 12.14
N ILE A 129 -1.69 -14.10 12.37
CA ILE A 129 -0.57 -13.75 11.49
C ILE A 129 0.08 -15.06 11.07
N SER A 130 -0.06 -15.41 9.80
CA SER A 130 0.34 -16.71 9.26
C SER A 130 -0.35 -17.86 10.02
N ARG A 131 0.38 -18.62 10.84
CA ARG A 131 -0.15 -19.77 11.58
C ARG A 131 -0.32 -19.51 13.09
N GLU A 132 0.01 -18.30 13.54
CA GLU A 132 0.08 -18.01 14.97
C GLU A 132 -1.00 -17.00 15.38
N THR A 133 -1.57 -17.21 16.55
CA THR A 133 -2.41 -16.22 17.23
C THR A 133 -1.50 -15.28 18.01
N LYS A 134 -1.47 -14.01 17.59
CA LYS A 134 -0.62 -12.96 18.19
C LYS A 134 -1.46 -11.81 18.71
N GLU A 135 -0.94 -11.16 19.74
CA GLU A 135 -1.49 -9.88 20.22
C GLU A 135 -1.30 -8.82 19.13
N ALA A 136 -2.37 -8.13 18.78
CA ALA A 136 -2.30 -6.99 17.89
C ALA A 136 -1.68 -5.80 18.64
N ARG A 137 -0.54 -5.31 18.14
CA ARG A 137 0.20 -4.19 18.73
C ARG A 137 0.49 -3.14 17.66
N ASN A 138 0.70 -1.90 18.10
CA ASN A 138 1.14 -0.78 17.25
C ASN A 138 0.29 -0.63 15.97
N GLY A 139 0.92 -0.64 14.81
CA GLY A 139 0.27 -0.49 13.51
C GLY A 139 -0.80 -1.55 13.23
N VAL A 140 -0.57 -2.82 13.63
CA VAL A 140 -1.54 -3.92 13.47
C VAL A 140 -2.81 -3.67 14.29
N LEU A 141 -2.68 -3.18 15.52
CA LEU A 141 -3.83 -2.82 16.36
C LEU A 141 -4.62 -1.67 15.75
N ARG A 142 -3.92 -0.62 15.33
CA ARG A 142 -4.56 0.53 14.68
C ARG A 142 -5.28 0.11 13.40
N GLN A 143 -4.64 -0.70 12.57
CA GLN A 143 -5.24 -1.26 11.38
C GLN A 143 -6.53 -2.02 11.71
N LEU A 144 -6.50 -2.95 12.68
CA LEU A 144 -7.68 -3.70 13.11
C LEU A 144 -8.83 -2.78 13.51
N LEU A 145 -8.57 -1.79 14.38
CA LEU A 145 -9.60 -0.88 14.88
C LEU A 145 -10.18 0.01 13.77
N THR A 146 -9.34 0.46 12.85
CA THR A 146 -9.79 1.23 11.68
C THR A 146 -10.69 0.39 10.77
N GLU A 147 -10.30 -0.86 10.50
CA GLU A 147 -11.08 -1.77 9.63
C GLU A 147 -12.41 -2.19 10.23
N LYS A 148 -12.46 -2.32 11.53
CA LYS A 148 -13.69 -2.61 12.27
C LYS A 148 -14.52 -1.35 12.53
N GLN A 149 -14.10 -0.20 11.99
CA GLN A 149 -14.74 1.10 12.15
C GLN A 149 -14.84 1.58 13.62
N GLU A 150 -13.99 1.05 14.49
CA GLU A 150 -13.86 1.52 15.88
C GLU A 150 -13.08 2.86 15.97
N ILE A 151 -12.27 3.13 14.94
CA ILE A 151 -11.55 4.40 14.77
C ILE A 151 -11.84 4.92 13.35
N GLU A 152 -12.11 6.21 13.23
CA GLU A 152 -12.26 6.86 11.92
C GLU A 152 -10.97 6.77 11.09
N TYR A 153 -11.09 6.59 9.78
CA TYR A 153 -9.95 6.67 8.86
C TYR A 153 -9.25 8.01 8.98
N PHE A 154 -7.93 8.03 8.82
CA PHE A 154 -7.10 9.22 9.00
C PHE A 154 -7.64 10.43 8.23
N ASP A 155 -7.97 10.26 6.98
CA ASP A 155 -8.46 11.34 6.11
C ASP A 155 -9.76 11.97 6.63
N LYS A 156 -10.65 11.18 7.23
CA LYS A 156 -11.97 11.62 7.74
C LYS A 156 -11.92 12.14 9.17
N ARG A 157 -10.84 11.93 9.93
CA ARG A 157 -10.75 12.44 11.30
C ARG A 157 -10.77 13.95 11.36
N THR A 158 -11.48 14.47 12.34
CA THR A 158 -11.48 15.91 12.67
C THR A 158 -10.11 16.30 13.20
N ASN A 159 -9.49 17.34 12.63
CA ASN A 159 -8.27 17.93 13.13
C ASN A 159 -8.60 18.89 14.27
N THR A 160 -8.23 18.49 15.49
CA THR A 160 -8.54 19.26 16.71
C THR A 160 -7.62 20.45 16.92
N SER A 161 -6.50 20.52 16.22
CA SER A 161 -5.50 21.60 16.34
C SER A 161 -5.67 22.71 15.30
N ALA A 162 -6.54 22.49 14.30
CA ALA A 162 -6.80 23.45 13.22
C ALA A 162 -8.23 23.96 13.25
N THR A 163 -8.45 25.10 12.62
CA THR A 163 -9.74 25.77 12.45
C THR A 163 -9.95 26.16 11.00
N GLU A 164 -11.08 26.77 10.68
CA GLU A 164 -11.37 27.37 9.35
C GLU A 164 -10.33 28.41 8.92
N ALA A 165 -9.71 29.12 9.88
CA ALA A 165 -8.65 30.10 9.61
C ALA A 165 -7.37 29.46 9.01
N ASP A 166 -7.19 28.16 9.14
CA ASP A 166 -6.06 27.42 8.62
C ASP A 166 -6.21 27.06 7.14
N ILE A 167 -7.37 27.32 6.55
CA ILE A 167 -7.63 27.09 5.13
C ILE A 167 -7.14 28.26 4.29
N ASP A 168 -6.48 27.94 3.18
CA ASP A 168 -6.16 28.91 2.14
C ASP A 168 -7.37 29.09 1.22
N ILE A 169 -8.01 30.24 1.34
CA ILE A 169 -9.26 30.56 0.63
C ILE A 169 -9.07 30.56 -0.89
N LEU A 170 -7.92 30.99 -1.39
CA LEU A 170 -7.66 31.02 -2.82
C LEU A 170 -7.50 29.60 -3.36
N VAL A 171 -6.66 28.79 -2.70
CA VAL A 171 -6.47 27.37 -3.05
C VAL A 171 -7.80 26.62 -2.97
N PHE A 172 -8.61 26.90 -1.96
CA PHE A 172 -9.93 26.30 -1.80
C PHE A 172 -10.85 26.64 -2.98
N ARG A 173 -10.99 27.92 -3.31
CA ARG A 173 -11.86 28.37 -4.41
C ARG A 173 -11.41 27.80 -5.75
N ASP A 174 -10.12 27.89 -6.06
CA ASP A 174 -9.57 27.40 -7.31
C ASP A 174 -9.80 25.89 -7.44
N SER A 175 -9.57 25.13 -6.37
CA SER A 175 -9.80 23.69 -6.36
C SER A 175 -11.28 23.34 -6.52
N MET A 176 -12.19 24.05 -5.83
CA MET A 176 -13.63 23.83 -5.97
C MET A 176 -14.11 24.17 -7.38
N GLN A 177 -13.57 25.21 -7.99
CA GLN A 177 -13.86 25.56 -9.38
C GLN A 177 -13.36 24.50 -10.36
N GLU A 178 -12.11 24.04 -10.19
CA GLU A 178 -11.51 22.98 -11.01
C GLU A 178 -12.30 21.67 -10.92
N MET A 179 -12.82 21.34 -9.73
CA MET A 179 -13.68 20.18 -9.49
C MET A 179 -15.13 20.34 -9.99
N GLY A 180 -15.54 21.53 -10.41
CA GLY A 180 -16.93 21.83 -10.76
C GLY A 180 -17.87 21.84 -9.55
N LEU A 181 -17.34 22.08 -8.35
CA LEU A 181 -18.08 22.10 -7.08
C LEU A 181 -18.27 23.52 -6.52
N LEU A 182 -17.84 24.55 -7.24
CA LEU A 182 -18.10 25.95 -6.87
C LEU A 182 -19.41 26.38 -7.48
N PHE A 183 -20.44 26.54 -6.65
CA PHE A 183 -21.78 26.94 -7.06
C PHE A 183 -21.97 28.45 -6.85
N PRO A 184 -22.44 29.21 -7.87
CA PRO A 184 -22.61 30.66 -7.79
C PRO A 184 -23.56 31.13 -6.68
N GLU A 185 -24.55 30.30 -6.33
CA GLU A 185 -25.54 30.53 -5.30
C GLU A 185 -25.05 30.29 -3.87
N LYS A 186 -23.87 29.67 -3.71
CA LYS A 186 -23.28 29.37 -2.39
C LYS A 186 -22.19 30.33 -2.01
N SER A 187 -22.27 30.86 -0.78
CA SER A 187 -21.16 31.60 -0.16
C SER A 187 -20.08 30.66 0.31
N LEU A 188 -18.88 31.16 0.62
CA LEU A 188 -17.82 30.32 1.22
C LEU A 188 -18.23 29.78 2.59
N GLU A 189 -19.01 30.51 3.33
CA GLU A 189 -19.55 30.10 4.63
C GLU A 189 -20.45 28.88 4.52
N ASP A 190 -21.18 28.72 3.40
CA ASP A 190 -22.01 27.54 3.15
C ASP A 190 -21.16 26.28 2.99
N TYR A 191 -19.95 26.38 2.40
CA TYR A 191 -19.03 25.24 2.27
C TYR A 191 -18.37 24.86 3.60
N PHE A 192 -18.26 25.81 4.52
CA PHE A 192 -17.65 25.59 5.84
C PHE A 192 -18.69 25.23 6.90
N SER A 193 -19.98 25.27 6.56
CA SER A 193 -21.05 24.87 7.46
C SER A 193 -21.10 23.34 7.62
N ASP A 194 -21.40 22.88 8.82
CA ASP A 194 -21.64 21.47 9.11
C ASP A 194 -23.04 20.99 8.69
N ARG A 195 -23.91 21.92 8.30
CA ARG A 195 -25.32 21.63 7.96
C ARG A 195 -25.57 21.40 6.48
N GLU A 196 -24.84 22.07 5.62
CA GLU A 196 -24.92 21.87 4.18
C GLU A 196 -23.75 21.09 3.67
N GLN A 197 -23.88 19.78 3.75
CA GLN A 197 -22.96 18.89 3.06
C GLN A 197 -23.14 19.11 1.56
N ILE A 198 -22.04 19.29 0.85
CA ILE A 198 -22.06 19.15 -0.59
C ILE A 198 -22.33 17.68 -0.84
N ALA A 199 -23.51 17.35 -1.37
CA ALA A 199 -23.98 15.97 -1.52
C ALA A 199 -23.00 15.10 -2.33
N GLU A 200 -22.20 15.73 -3.19
CA GLU A 200 -21.17 15.11 -4.02
C GLU A 200 -19.87 14.78 -3.27
N LEU A 201 -19.67 15.29 -2.05
CA LEU A 201 -18.48 14.98 -1.26
C LEU A 201 -18.70 13.72 -0.43
N VAL A 202 -17.65 12.91 -0.35
CA VAL A 202 -17.64 11.64 0.42
C VAL A 202 -17.78 11.88 1.93
N SER A 203 -17.42 13.07 2.40
CA SER A 203 -17.47 13.46 3.81
C SER A 203 -17.56 14.98 3.91
N PRO A 204 -18.22 15.53 4.95
CA PRO A 204 -18.19 16.96 5.18
C PRO A 204 -16.76 17.46 5.37
N LEU A 205 -16.50 18.67 4.87
CA LEU A 205 -15.18 19.31 4.97
C LEU A 205 -14.83 19.68 6.41
N PHE A 206 -15.85 20.14 7.16
CA PHE A 206 -15.71 20.61 8.53
C PHE A 206 -16.69 19.93 9.46
N VAL A 207 -16.34 19.92 10.74
CA VAL A 207 -17.19 19.43 11.82
C VAL A 207 -17.21 20.48 12.94
N ARG A 208 -18.41 20.82 13.43
CA ARG A 208 -18.56 21.65 14.61
C ARG A 208 -18.52 20.80 15.87
N THR A 209 -17.62 21.11 16.76
CA THR A 209 -17.52 20.40 18.04
C THR A 209 -18.54 20.97 19.03
N ASP A 210 -19.23 20.09 19.75
CA ASP A 210 -20.28 20.47 20.71
C ASP A 210 -19.76 21.27 21.91
N LEU A 211 -18.48 21.05 22.26
CA LEU A 211 -17.84 21.64 23.42
C LEU A 211 -17.55 23.15 23.28
N ASP A 212 -17.00 23.57 22.17
CA ASP A 212 -16.51 24.93 21.95
C ASP A 212 -17.18 25.66 20.77
N ARG A 213 -18.02 24.93 20.03
CA ARG A 213 -18.68 25.39 18.80
C ARG A 213 -17.73 25.85 17.69
N ILE A 214 -16.44 25.51 17.80
CA ILE A 214 -15.44 25.86 16.79
C ILE A 214 -15.62 24.93 15.59
N LEU A 215 -15.53 25.50 14.41
CA LEU A 215 -15.57 24.77 13.15
C LEU A 215 -14.15 24.23 12.85
N ARG A 216 -14.01 22.91 12.84
CA ARG A 216 -12.72 22.24 12.68
C ARG A 216 -12.67 21.48 11.37
N PRO A 217 -11.59 21.63 10.57
CA PRO A 217 -11.43 20.89 9.33
C PRO A 217 -11.20 19.40 9.62
N ARG A 218 -11.60 18.55 8.70
CA ARG A 218 -11.11 17.18 8.65
C ARG A 218 -9.67 17.16 8.12
N ASN A 219 -8.92 16.09 8.40
CA ASN A 219 -7.53 15.99 7.96
C ASN A 219 -7.41 16.14 6.43
N PHE A 220 -8.34 15.54 5.66
CA PHE A 220 -8.30 15.68 4.21
C PHE A 220 -8.54 17.12 3.77
N THR A 221 -9.41 17.87 4.45
CA THR A 221 -9.67 19.27 4.13
C THR A 221 -8.41 20.12 4.32
N LEU A 222 -7.71 19.90 5.44
CA LEU A 222 -6.47 20.62 5.73
C LEU A 222 -5.34 20.26 4.75
N LEU A 223 -5.18 18.99 4.40
CA LEU A 223 -4.14 18.55 3.45
C LEU A 223 -4.42 18.97 2.00
N MET A 224 -5.71 19.12 1.64
CA MET A 224 -6.11 19.54 0.29
C MET A 224 -6.11 21.06 0.11
N PHE A 225 -6.49 21.81 1.15
CA PHE A 225 -6.80 23.23 1.03
C PHE A 225 -6.16 24.10 2.11
N GLY A 226 -5.35 23.52 2.99
CA GLY A 226 -4.74 24.25 4.10
C GLY A 226 -3.61 25.18 3.67
N LYS A 227 -3.38 26.21 4.47
CA LYS A 227 -2.19 27.04 4.36
C LYS A 227 -0.94 26.19 4.58
N LYS A 228 0.12 26.45 3.85
CA LYS A 228 1.38 25.71 3.93
C LYS A 228 1.91 25.62 5.36
N THR A 229 1.84 26.71 6.13
CA THR A 229 2.26 26.74 7.54
C THR A 229 1.41 25.80 8.40
N SER A 230 0.09 25.83 8.20
CA SER A 230 -0.85 24.99 8.95
C SER A 230 -0.66 23.49 8.63
N ILE A 231 -0.43 23.14 7.36
CA ILE A 231 -0.10 21.77 6.95
C ILE A 231 1.19 21.33 7.62
N THR A 232 2.27 22.13 7.56
CA THR A 232 3.56 21.80 8.16
C THR A 232 3.46 21.63 9.69
N SER A 233 2.66 22.44 10.36
CA SER A 233 2.49 22.35 11.82
C SER A 233 1.70 21.11 12.23
N ASN A 234 0.67 20.74 11.48
CA ASN A 234 -0.19 19.60 11.81
C ASN A 234 0.32 18.27 11.26
N PHE A 235 1.01 18.31 10.12
CA PHE A 235 1.51 17.12 9.40
C PHE A 235 2.94 17.39 8.91
N PRO A 236 3.94 17.45 9.81
CA PRO A 236 5.30 17.87 9.48
C PRO A 236 5.96 17.00 8.40
N GLU A 237 5.60 15.72 8.32
CA GLU A 237 6.14 14.79 7.34
C GLU A 237 5.28 14.64 6.06
N ALA A 238 4.20 15.44 5.93
CA ALA A 238 3.32 15.38 4.75
C ALA A 238 3.91 16.16 3.57
N TYR A 239 5.14 15.83 3.17
CA TYR A 239 5.82 16.40 2.01
C TYR A 239 6.41 15.30 1.11
N THR A 240 6.88 15.70 -0.06
CA THR A 240 7.49 14.81 -1.04
C THR A 240 8.94 15.25 -1.29
N ILE A 241 9.87 14.30 -1.28
CA ILE A 241 11.26 14.52 -1.71
C ILE A 241 11.42 13.92 -3.11
N LEU A 242 11.84 14.72 -4.06
CA LEU A 242 12.23 14.26 -5.39
C LEU A 242 13.74 14.46 -5.56
N SER A 243 14.47 13.37 -5.81
CA SER A 243 15.92 13.37 -5.99
C SER A 243 16.27 12.76 -7.34
N ILE A 244 17.19 13.41 -8.06
CA ILE A 244 17.68 12.98 -9.37
C ILE A 244 19.15 12.60 -9.23
N TYR A 245 19.50 11.37 -9.61
CA TYR A 245 20.86 10.86 -9.66
C TYR A 245 21.31 10.67 -11.11
N LYS A 246 22.58 10.96 -11.38
CA LYS A 246 23.16 10.73 -12.72
C LYS A 246 23.38 9.25 -13.02
N GLY A 247 23.64 8.46 -11.99
CA GLY A 247 23.91 7.04 -12.09
C GLY A 247 22.73 6.13 -11.77
N THR A 248 23.04 4.88 -11.50
CA THR A 248 22.05 3.82 -11.24
C THR A 248 21.86 3.50 -9.76
N ASP A 249 22.62 4.13 -8.88
CA ASP A 249 22.54 3.94 -7.44
C ASP A 249 22.74 5.25 -6.67
N ARG A 250 22.61 5.21 -5.36
CA ARG A 250 22.68 6.37 -4.46
C ARG A 250 24.11 6.71 -4.01
N SER A 251 25.12 5.94 -4.40
CA SER A 251 26.52 6.23 -4.09
C SER A 251 27.06 7.39 -4.92
N GLU A 252 26.44 7.66 -6.05
CA GLU A 252 26.76 8.79 -6.89
C GLU A 252 26.18 10.10 -6.35
N GLN A 253 26.82 11.21 -6.73
CA GLN A 253 26.37 12.53 -6.32
C GLN A 253 24.96 12.82 -6.84
N THR A 254 24.07 13.27 -5.95
CA THR A 254 22.75 13.77 -6.33
C THR A 254 22.92 14.97 -7.26
N ALA A 255 22.34 14.91 -8.46
CA ALA A 255 22.35 16.02 -9.40
C ALA A 255 21.42 17.14 -8.95
N GLU A 256 20.20 16.78 -8.55
CA GLU A 256 19.16 17.72 -8.14
C GLU A 256 18.32 17.09 -7.00
N ARG A 257 17.87 17.95 -6.09
CA ARG A 257 16.97 17.55 -5.00
C ARG A 257 15.94 18.62 -4.73
N TYR A 258 14.67 18.20 -4.72
CA TYR A 258 13.51 19.06 -4.45
C TYR A 258 12.77 18.58 -3.22
N ILE A 259 12.36 19.52 -2.36
CA ILE A 259 11.46 19.28 -1.23
C ILE A 259 10.15 19.97 -1.55
N LEU A 260 9.14 19.17 -1.86
CA LEU A 260 7.83 19.65 -2.30
C LEU A 260 6.88 19.65 -1.09
N THR A 261 6.49 20.84 -0.67
CA THR A 261 5.62 21.11 0.49
C THR A 261 4.35 21.82 0.03
N GLY A 262 3.43 22.11 0.94
CA GLY A 262 2.13 22.68 0.63
C GLY A 262 1.05 21.63 0.53
N THR A 263 -0.03 21.92 -0.16
CA THR A 263 -1.14 20.97 -0.32
C THR A 263 -0.71 19.72 -1.09
N ILE A 264 -1.38 18.60 -0.83
CA ILE A 264 -1.05 17.33 -1.54
C ILE A 264 -1.33 17.43 -3.04
N VAL A 265 -2.20 18.33 -3.47
CA VAL A 265 -2.47 18.63 -4.89
C VAL A 265 -1.29 19.37 -5.52
N GLU A 266 -0.75 20.39 -4.83
CA GLU A 266 0.45 21.11 -5.29
C GLU A 266 1.64 20.15 -5.38
N GLN A 267 1.84 19.29 -4.38
CA GLN A 267 2.89 18.29 -4.38
C GLN A 267 2.75 17.32 -5.56
N ALA A 268 1.52 16.85 -5.85
CA ALA A 268 1.24 15.99 -6.99
C ALA A 268 1.58 16.69 -8.32
N LYS A 269 0.99 17.87 -8.55
CA LYS A 269 1.19 18.65 -9.79
C LYS A 269 2.68 18.95 -10.01
N LYS A 270 3.39 19.37 -8.96
CA LYS A 270 4.83 19.68 -9.06
C LYS A 270 5.71 18.45 -9.28
N SER A 271 5.40 17.33 -8.62
CA SER A 271 6.10 16.06 -8.86
C SER A 271 5.95 15.61 -10.31
N ILE A 272 4.73 15.67 -10.85
CA ILE A 272 4.42 15.30 -12.24
C ILE A 272 5.15 16.24 -13.22
N GLU A 273 5.17 17.55 -12.96
CA GLU A 273 5.87 18.54 -13.77
C GLU A 273 7.38 18.23 -13.83
N LEU A 274 8.02 17.98 -12.68
CA LEU A 274 9.44 17.65 -12.61
C LEU A 274 9.75 16.31 -13.29
N LEU A 275 8.92 15.29 -13.09
CA LEU A 275 9.09 14.00 -13.76
C LEU A 275 8.90 14.11 -15.27
N ASN A 276 8.03 15.00 -15.74
CA ASN A 276 7.84 15.25 -17.16
C ASN A 276 9.16 15.67 -17.86
N THR A 277 9.98 16.48 -17.20
CA THR A 277 11.30 16.86 -17.74
C THR A 277 12.24 15.66 -17.88
N GLN A 278 12.06 14.62 -17.08
CA GLN A 278 12.87 13.39 -17.07
C GLN A 278 12.32 12.29 -18.01
N ALA A 279 11.07 12.43 -18.46
CA ALA A 279 10.39 11.42 -19.28
C ALA A 279 10.86 11.43 -20.75
N TYR A 280 11.35 12.57 -21.23
CA TYR A 280 11.74 12.71 -22.62
C TYR A 280 13.20 12.29 -22.86
N THR A 281 13.41 11.50 -23.90
CA THR A 281 14.76 11.27 -24.43
C THR A 281 15.21 12.43 -25.28
N ALA A 282 16.51 12.70 -25.28
CA ALA A 282 17.11 13.61 -26.27
C ALA A 282 16.75 13.18 -27.69
N PHE A 283 16.40 14.16 -28.52
CA PHE A 283 15.97 13.96 -29.88
C PHE A 283 17.09 13.30 -30.73
N ASP A 284 16.88 12.05 -31.17
CA ASP A 284 17.83 11.40 -32.06
C ASP A 284 17.49 11.75 -33.52
N LYS A 285 18.16 12.77 -34.05
CA LYS A 285 17.99 13.24 -35.44
C LYS A 285 18.46 12.22 -36.49
N THR A 286 19.21 11.20 -36.07
CA THR A 286 19.82 10.21 -36.99
C THR A 286 19.00 8.94 -37.11
N SER A 287 17.97 8.76 -36.27
CA SER A 287 17.11 7.58 -36.27
C SER A 287 15.90 7.76 -37.20
N SER A 288 15.67 6.81 -38.06
CA SER A 288 14.45 6.73 -38.88
C SER A 288 13.22 6.26 -38.10
N LYS A 289 13.40 5.83 -36.83
CA LYS A 289 12.32 5.41 -35.93
C LYS A 289 11.79 6.59 -35.12
N PRO A 290 10.49 6.62 -34.79
CA PRO A 290 9.94 7.67 -33.93
C PRO A 290 10.69 7.76 -32.61
N ASN A 291 10.84 8.97 -32.08
CA ASN A 291 11.37 9.17 -30.73
C ASN A 291 10.53 8.40 -29.72
N GLN A 292 11.20 7.63 -28.90
CA GLN A 292 10.54 6.92 -27.80
C GLN A 292 10.78 7.67 -26.49
N VAL A 293 9.73 7.79 -25.70
CA VAL A 293 9.83 8.36 -24.37
C VAL A 293 10.63 7.43 -23.47
N LYS A 294 11.41 8.00 -22.56
CA LYS A 294 12.16 7.24 -21.55
C LYS A 294 11.21 6.51 -20.61
N TYR A 295 10.16 7.20 -20.19
CA TYR A 295 9.08 6.70 -19.33
C TYR A 295 7.74 7.17 -19.88
N PRO A 296 6.70 6.30 -19.87
CA PRO A 296 5.34 6.74 -20.19
C PRO A 296 4.85 7.75 -19.13
N MET A 297 4.54 8.98 -19.55
CA MET A 297 4.07 10.02 -18.61
C MET A 297 2.85 9.59 -17.79
N ARG A 298 1.94 8.84 -18.42
CA ARG A 298 0.75 8.35 -17.74
C ARG A 298 1.09 7.35 -16.62
N ALA A 299 2.10 6.50 -16.81
CA ALA A 299 2.57 5.61 -15.75
C ALA A 299 3.19 6.37 -14.58
N LEU A 300 4.02 7.39 -14.87
CA LEU A 300 4.61 8.26 -13.85
C LEU A 300 3.52 9.01 -13.05
N GLN A 301 2.56 9.59 -13.76
CA GLN A 301 1.43 10.31 -13.16
C GLN A 301 0.63 9.41 -12.22
N GLU A 302 0.21 8.23 -12.69
CA GLU A 302 -0.54 7.27 -11.88
C GLU A 302 0.26 6.79 -10.65
N ALA A 303 1.56 6.55 -10.80
CA ALA A 303 2.40 6.13 -9.70
C ALA A 303 2.56 7.22 -8.61
N VAL A 304 2.69 8.50 -9.00
CA VAL A 304 2.72 9.65 -8.07
C VAL A 304 1.38 9.79 -7.34
N ILE A 305 0.27 9.75 -8.07
CA ILE A 305 -1.06 9.88 -7.49
C ILE A 305 -1.34 8.73 -6.53
N ASN A 306 -1.01 7.49 -6.91
CA ASN A 306 -1.16 6.33 -6.03
C ASN A 306 -0.33 6.48 -4.75
N ALA A 307 0.89 7.00 -4.84
CA ALA A 307 1.72 7.25 -3.66
C ALA A 307 1.07 8.24 -2.69
N ILE A 308 0.47 9.32 -3.19
CA ILE A 308 -0.19 10.34 -2.37
C ILE A 308 -1.49 9.82 -1.76
N VAL A 309 -2.33 9.16 -2.57
CA VAL A 309 -3.65 8.68 -2.13
C VAL A 309 -3.54 7.50 -1.16
N HIS A 310 -2.57 6.61 -1.38
CA HIS A 310 -2.41 5.39 -0.57
C HIS A 310 -1.40 5.52 0.57
N ARG A 311 -0.64 6.63 0.65
CA ARG A 311 0.26 6.90 1.76
C ARG A 311 -0.45 6.75 3.11
N ASP A 312 0.25 6.16 4.07
CA ASP A 312 -0.11 6.26 5.49
C ASP A 312 0.42 7.57 6.07
N TYR A 313 -0.47 8.54 6.27
CA TYR A 313 -0.11 9.86 6.80
C TYR A 313 0.18 9.86 8.31
N GLU A 314 -0.03 8.73 8.98
CA GLU A 314 0.31 8.56 10.40
C GLU A 314 1.74 8.06 10.62
N VAL A 315 2.37 7.57 9.55
CA VAL A 315 3.79 7.21 9.55
C VAL A 315 4.63 8.47 9.30
N PRO A 316 5.60 8.80 10.20
CA PRO A 316 6.38 10.03 10.12
C PRO A 316 7.52 9.92 9.08
N GLU A 317 7.19 9.61 7.84
CA GLU A 317 8.12 9.56 6.71
C GLU A 317 7.51 10.24 5.47
N PRO A 318 8.28 11.04 4.70
CA PRO A 318 7.81 11.64 3.46
C PRO A 318 7.70 10.63 2.33
N ILE A 319 6.96 11.00 1.27
CA ILE A 319 7.05 10.31 -0.03
C ILE A 319 8.43 10.59 -0.63
N ARG A 320 9.06 9.56 -1.19
CA ARG A 320 10.36 9.68 -1.87
C ARG A 320 10.25 9.27 -3.32
N ILE A 321 10.52 10.20 -4.20
CA ILE A 321 10.63 9.96 -5.64
C ILE A 321 12.12 10.04 -5.98
N THR A 322 12.68 8.94 -6.47
CA THR A 322 14.10 8.87 -6.85
C THR A 322 14.19 8.54 -8.32
N VAL A 323 14.79 9.45 -9.08
CA VAL A 323 15.05 9.27 -10.50
C VAL A 323 16.50 8.85 -10.68
N PHE A 324 16.71 7.63 -11.14
CA PHE A 324 18.02 7.13 -11.57
C PHE A 324 18.16 7.18 -13.09
N ALA A 325 19.33 6.86 -13.56
CA ALA A 325 19.60 6.82 -15.00
C ALA A 325 18.76 5.78 -15.75
N ASP A 326 18.40 4.68 -15.07
CA ASP A 326 17.76 3.50 -15.62
C ASP A 326 16.33 3.24 -15.10
N ARG A 327 15.87 3.95 -14.08
CA ARG A 327 14.53 3.76 -13.47
C ARG A 327 14.07 4.97 -12.66
N VAL A 328 12.79 4.98 -12.36
CA VAL A 328 12.19 5.87 -11.34
C VAL A 328 11.63 4.99 -10.22
N GLU A 329 11.99 5.30 -8.99
CA GLU A 329 11.46 4.69 -7.77
C GLU A 329 10.53 5.68 -7.07
N ILE A 330 9.30 5.25 -6.77
CA ILE A 330 8.34 6.06 -6.02
C ILE A 330 7.96 5.25 -4.77
N ARG A 331 8.56 5.64 -3.63
CA ARG A 331 8.36 5.00 -2.34
C ARG A 331 7.48 5.86 -1.45
N TYR A 332 6.51 5.24 -0.80
CA TYR A 332 5.66 5.90 0.18
C TYR A 332 5.43 5.02 1.41
N PRO A 333 5.27 5.62 2.61
CA PRO A 333 4.95 4.90 3.83
C PRO A 333 3.54 4.29 3.78
N GLY A 334 3.40 3.14 4.41
CA GLY A 334 2.19 2.32 4.38
C GLY A 334 2.27 1.20 3.34
N THR A 335 1.93 -0.02 3.78
CA THR A 335 1.89 -1.21 2.93
C THR A 335 0.58 -1.30 2.16
N LEU A 336 0.37 -2.35 1.39
CA LEU A 336 -0.92 -2.66 0.77
C LEU A 336 -2.05 -2.64 1.80
N HIS A 337 -3.20 -2.15 1.38
CA HIS A 337 -4.40 -2.28 2.20
C HIS A 337 -4.66 -3.78 2.46
N TRP A 338 -4.90 -4.13 3.71
CA TRP A 338 -4.99 -5.51 4.21
C TRP A 338 -5.93 -6.44 3.43
N GLY A 339 -6.93 -5.94 2.78
CA GLY A 339 -7.84 -6.75 1.97
C GLY A 339 -7.44 -6.87 0.50
N VAL A 340 -6.21 -6.51 0.15
CA VAL A 340 -5.69 -6.60 -1.21
C VAL A 340 -4.71 -7.77 -1.30
N ASP A 341 -5.03 -8.71 -2.18
CA ASP A 341 -4.14 -9.83 -2.50
C ASP A 341 -2.91 -9.33 -3.25
N LYS A 342 -1.72 -9.67 -2.76
CA LYS A 342 -0.43 -9.21 -3.29
C LYS A 342 -0.22 -9.63 -4.75
N ASP A 343 -0.53 -10.89 -5.07
CA ASP A 343 -0.28 -11.43 -6.41
C ASP A 343 -1.26 -10.82 -7.41
N LYS A 344 -2.51 -10.63 -7.03
CA LYS A 344 -3.50 -9.92 -7.85
C LYS A 344 -3.14 -8.45 -8.04
N PHE A 345 -2.59 -7.80 -7.00
CA PHE A 345 -2.16 -6.42 -7.07
C PHE A 345 -1.04 -6.23 -8.10
N THR A 346 0.03 -7.02 -8.01
CA THR A 346 1.17 -6.93 -8.93
C THR A 346 0.79 -7.26 -10.39
N GLN A 347 -0.29 -8.05 -10.58
CA GLN A 347 -0.85 -8.35 -11.91
C GLN A 347 -1.89 -7.30 -12.39
N GLY A 348 -2.20 -6.29 -11.58
CA GLY A 348 -3.24 -5.31 -11.89
C GLY A 348 -4.67 -5.86 -11.86
N LYS A 349 -4.91 -6.96 -11.13
CA LYS A 349 -6.20 -7.66 -11.03
C LYS A 349 -6.86 -7.53 -9.66
N ALA A 350 -6.26 -6.80 -8.74
CA ALA A 350 -6.82 -6.60 -7.42
C ALA A 350 -8.04 -5.67 -7.46
N SER A 351 -9.03 -5.95 -6.62
CA SER A 351 -10.14 -5.02 -6.40
C SER A 351 -9.62 -3.75 -5.72
N PRO A 352 -10.08 -2.56 -6.14
CA PRO A 352 -9.62 -1.31 -5.58
C PRO A 352 -10.02 -1.18 -4.10
N LYS A 353 -9.06 -0.75 -3.29
CA LYS A 353 -9.29 -0.37 -1.89
C LYS A 353 -8.41 0.82 -1.56
N TRP A 354 -9.00 1.83 -0.98
CA TRP A 354 -8.31 3.08 -0.67
C TRP A 354 -8.09 3.21 0.84
N ARG A 355 -6.88 3.57 1.22
CA ARG A 355 -6.55 3.96 2.59
C ARG A 355 -7.19 5.31 2.94
N ASN A 356 -7.12 6.25 2.00
CA ASN A 356 -7.65 7.61 2.14
C ASN A 356 -8.72 7.86 1.06
N GLN A 357 -9.94 7.45 1.35
CA GLN A 357 -11.04 7.48 0.39
C GLN A 357 -11.38 8.91 -0.06
N SER A 358 -11.29 9.90 0.84
CA SER A 358 -11.57 11.30 0.51
C SER A 358 -10.57 11.86 -0.48
N PHE A 359 -9.28 11.51 -0.35
CA PHE A 359 -8.26 11.92 -1.33
C PHE A 359 -8.51 11.28 -2.69
N ALA A 360 -8.78 9.97 -2.73
CA ALA A 360 -9.07 9.27 -3.99
C ALA A 360 -10.23 9.93 -4.75
N TYR A 361 -11.31 10.26 -4.03
CA TYR A 361 -12.46 10.92 -4.59
C TYR A 361 -12.14 12.32 -5.14
N LEU A 362 -11.45 13.16 -4.35
CA LEU A 362 -11.14 14.54 -4.75
C LEU A 362 -10.11 14.59 -5.89
N PHE A 363 -9.10 13.73 -5.88
CA PHE A 363 -8.14 13.61 -6.98
C PHE A 363 -8.81 13.14 -8.28
N ASN A 364 -9.83 12.29 -8.19
CA ASN A 364 -10.66 11.94 -9.35
C ASN A 364 -11.46 13.12 -9.87
N LYS A 365 -12.10 13.90 -8.99
CA LYS A 365 -12.83 15.14 -9.37
C LYS A 365 -11.91 16.17 -10.02
N LEU A 366 -10.66 16.28 -9.57
CA LEU A 366 -9.62 17.12 -10.19
C LEU A 366 -9.05 16.50 -11.50
N GLN A 367 -9.57 15.39 -11.97
CA GLN A 367 -9.09 14.66 -13.15
C GLN A 367 -7.59 14.29 -13.09
N LEU A 368 -7.01 14.28 -11.90
CA LEU A 368 -5.63 13.86 -11.65
C LEU A 368 -5.53 12.34 -11.49
N ALA A 369 -6.55 11.70 -10.92
CA ALA A 369 -6.65 10.25 -10.76
C ALA A 369 -7.70 9.65 -11.69
N GLN A 370 -7.52 8.38 -12.06
CA GLN A 370 -8.57 7.61 -12.74
C GLN A 370 -9.51 6.98 -11.70
N SER A 371 -10.78 6.83 -12.07
CA SER A 371 -11.77 6.18 -11.21
C SER A 371 -11.60 4.65 -11.20
N GLU A 372 -12.10 4.02 -10.13
CA GLU A 372 -12.39 2.58 -10.06
C GLU A 372 -11.20 1.60 -10.17
N GLY A 373 -10.06 1.93 -9.55
CA GLY A 373 -8.95 0.98 -9.46
C GLY A 373 -8.18 0.75 -10.76
N GLN A 374 -8.26 1.66 -11.69
CA GLN A 374 -7.55 1.58 -12.98
C GLN A 374 -6.08 2.00 -12.90
N GLY A 375 -5.60 2.51 -11.76
CA GLY A 375 -4.24 3.04 -11.62
C GLY A 375 -3.16 2.00 -11.93
N ILE A 376 -3.09 0.89 -11.19
CA ILE A 376 -2.10 -0.18 -11.42
C ILE A 376 -2.23 -0.83 -12.80
N PRO A 377 -3.45 -1.23 -13.25
CA PRO A 377 -3.63 -1.69 -14.64
C PRO A 377 -3.13 -0.70 -15.70
N THR A 378 -3.34 0.59 -15.48
CA THR A 378 -2.88 1.64 -16.40
C THR A 378 -1.36 1.74 -16.43
N ILE A 379 -0.69 1.68 -15.28
CA ILE A 379 0.77 1.65 -15.21
C ILE A 379 1.30 0.46 -16.04
N ILE A 380 0.84 -0.75 -15.75
CA ILE A 380 1.28 -1.98 -16.44
C ILE A 380 1.04 -1.87 -17.94
N ARG A 381 -0.16 -1.47 -18.35
CA ARG A 381 -0.54 -1.35 -19.75
C ARG A 381 0.31 -0.32 -20.49
N THR A 382 0.48 0.89 -19.94
CA THR A 382 1.21 1.95 -20.63
C THR A 382 2.70 1.66 -20.70
N MET A 383 3.30 1.01 -19.69
CA MET A 383 4.67 0.53 -19.77
C MET A 383 4.85 -0.45 -20.92
N ARG A 384 3.96 -1.44 -21.03
CA ARG A 384 3.99 -2.45 -22.09
C ARG A 384 3.76 -1.84 -23.49
N GLU A 385 2.76 -0.98 -23.64
CA GLU A 385 2.44 -0.32 -24.93
C GLU A 385 3.59 0.53 -25.46
N GLN A 386 4.39 1.12 -24.56
CA GLN A 386 5.55 1.92 -24.92
C GLN A 386 6.86 1.11 -25.02
N GLY A 387 6.81 -0.22 -24.84
CA GLY A 387 7.98 -1.09 -24.93
C GLY A 387 8.95 -0.97 -23.73
N CYS A 388 8.50 -0.38 -22.63
CA CYS A 388 9.24 -0.37 -21.36
C CYS A 388 9.10 -1.74 -20.66
N PRO A 389 10.09 -2.15 -19.84
CA PRO A 389 9.94 -3.34 -18.99
C PRO A 389 8.76 -3.19 -18.03
N GLU A 390 8.24 -4.33 -17.55
CA GLU A 390 7.14 -4.35 -16.58
C GLU A 390 7.52 -3.58 -15.31
N PRO A 391 6.55 -2.86 -14.69
CA PRO A 391 6.78 -2.20 -13.41
C PRO A 391 7.01 -3.22 -12.32
N ILE A 392 7.83 -2.86 -11.32
CA ILE A 392 8.12 -3.70 -10.16
C ILE A 392 7.49 -3.05 -8.93
N PHE A 393 6.81 -3.85 -8.11
CA PHE A 393 6.21 -3.39 -6.86
C PHE A 393 6.86 -4.11 -5.70
N GLU A 394 7.65 -3.38 -4.92
CA GLU A 394 8.25 -3.86 -3.68
C GLU A 394 7.28 -3.53 -2.54
N ILE A 395 6.73 -4.57 -1.93
CA ILE A 395 5.73 -4.48 -0.87
C ILE A 395 6.36 -4.93 0.43
N GLU A 396 6.67 -3.96 1.28
CA GLU A 396 7.26 -4.14 2.59
C GLU A 396 6.21 -3.98 3.69
N PRO A 397 6.48 -4.38 4.95
CA PRO A 397 5.53 -4.22 6.05
C PRO A 397 5.09 -2.78 6.32
N GLU A 398 5.96 -1.81 6.08
CA GLU A 398 5.72 -0.40 6.41
C GLU A 398 5.79 0.55 5.21
N SER A 399 6.08 0.04 4.03
CA SER A 399 6.18 0.86 2.81
C SER A 399 5.85 0.10 1.54
N LEU A 400 5.53 0.86 0.50
CA LEU A 400 5.42 0.34 -0.86
C LEU A 400 6.28 1.18 -1.79
N THR A 401 7.04 0.51 -2.67
CA THR A 401 7.82 1.15 -3.73
C THR A 401 7.32 0.68 -5.09
N CYS A 402 6.94 1.63 -5.93
CA CYS A 402 6.69 1.41 -7.34
C CYS A 402 7.95 1.77 -8.14
N ILE A 403 8.50 0.81 -8.86
CA ILE A 403 9.70 0.98 -9.70
C ILE A 403 9.27 0.91 -11.15
N LEU A 404 9.57 1.96 -11.89
CA LEU A 404 9.32 2.09 -13.33
C LEU A 404 10.65 2.06 -14.07
N PRO A 405 11.06 0.92 -14.68
CA PRO A 405 12.30 0.85 -15.46
C PRO A 405 12.22 1.72 -16.73
N ALA A 406 13.34 2.30 -17.11
CA ALA A 406 13.44 3.07 -18.33
C ALA A 406 13.32 2.19 -19.58
N HIS A 407 12.87 2.78 -20.68
CA HIS A 407 12.85 2.08 -21.98
C HIS A 407 14.27 1.58 -22.35
N PRO A 408 14.48 0.32 -22.75
CA PRO A 408 15.79 -0.29 -22.99
C PRO A 408 16.65 0.49 -23.98
N ARG A 409 16.04 1.12 -24.98
CA ARG A 409 16.73 1.95 -25.96
C ARG A 409 17.43 3.16 -25.31
N HIS A 410 16.89 3.66 -24.19
CA HIS A 410 17.53 4.76 -23.46
C HIS A 410 18.84 4.32 -22.80
N GLN A 411 18.93 3.09 -22.33
CA GLN A 411 20.16 2.52 -21.82
C GLN A 411 21.25 2.45 -22.90
N ILE A 412 20.89 2.03 -24.11
CA ILE A 412 21.82 2.00 -25.26
C ILE A 412 22.33 3.41 -25.58
N ILE A 413 21.47 4.42 -25.57
CA ILE A 413 21.88 5.82 -25.83
C ILE A 413 22.87 6.29 -24.77
N ARG A 414 22.66 5.95 -23.51
CA ARG A 414 23.58 6.30 -22.42
C ARG A 414 24.93 5.57 -22.57
N GLU A 415 24.90 4.26 -22.82
CA GLU A 415 26.11 3.48 -23.04
C GLU A 415 26.93 4.06 -24.22
N LEU A 416 26.28 4.50 -25.28
CA LEU A 416 26.93 5.18 -26.42
C LEU A 416 27.56 6.52 -26.02
N GLN A 417 26.89 7.33 -25.18
CA GLN A 417 27.46 8.59 -24.69
C GLN A 417 28.70 8.34 -23.80
N GLU A 418 28.62 7.38 -22.89
CA GLU A 418 29.76 6.98 -22.02
C GLU A 418 30.96 6.52 -22.86
N ILE A 419 30.73 5.78 -23.96
CA ILE A 419 31.78 5.37 -24.89
C ILE A 419 32.35 6.58 -25.60
N GLN A 420 31.52 7.50 -26.04
CA GLN A 420 31.94 8.72 -26.72
C GLN A 420 32.78 9.64 -25.83
N ASP A 421 32.41 9.76 -24.54
CA ASP A 421 33.22 10.47 -23.54
C ASP A 421 34.59 9.81 -23.34
N LYS A 422 34.67 8.48 -23.36
CA LYS A 422 35.94 7.75 -23.31
C LYS A 422 36.81 8.02 -24.57
N VAL A 423 36.21 8.12 -25.74
CA VAL A 423 36.90 8.50 -26.97
C VAL A 423 37.48 9.91 -26.84
N ILE A 424 36.70 10.87 -26.31
CA ILE A 424 37.15 12.24 -26.04
C ILE A 424 38.31 12.25 -25.04
N LEU A 425 38.25 11.42 -24.01
CA LEU A 425 39.31 11.27 -22.99
C LEU A 425 40.50 10.42 -23.47
N GLN A 426 40.56 10.02 -24.75
CA GLN A 426 41.57 9.19 -25.37
C GLN A 426 41.76 7.80 -24.77
N LYS A 427 40.74 7.28 -24.09
CA LYS A 427 40.69 5.92 -23.50
C LYS A 427 40.22 4.87 -24.51
N TYR A 428 40.89 4.80 -25.66
CA TYR A 428 40.43 4.04 -26.83
C TYR A 428 40.27 2.52 -26.58
N GLN A 429 41.12 1.92 -25.75
CA GLN A 429 40.99 0.46 -25.45
C GLN A 429 39.77 0.15 -24.61
N GLU A 430 39.43 0.98 -23.62
CA GLU A 430 38.22 0.83 -22.84
C GLU A 430 36.97 1.07 -23.69
N ALA A 431 37.01 2.11 -24.55
CA ALA A 431 35.93 2.41 -25.49
C ALA A 431 35.68 1.25 -26.46
N LYS A 432 36.76 0.61 -26.98
CA LYS A 432 36.67 -0.56 -27.86
C LYS A 432 35.97 -1.72 -27.19
N THR A 433 36.35 -2.05 -25.98
CA THR A 433 35.75 -3.17 -25.24
C THR A 433 34.25 -2.94 -25.04
N GLN A 434 33.85 -1.74 -24.61
CA GLN A 434 32.46 -1.40 -24.38
C GLN A 434 31.61 -1.38 -25.66
N VAL A 435 32.12 -0.79 -26.76
CA VAL A 435 31.35 -0.77 -28.00
C VAL A 435 31.16 -2.16 -28.57
N LEU A 436 32.12 -3.09 -28.42
CA LEU A 436 31.94 -4.48 -28.81
C LEU A 436 30.84 -5.17 -27.99
N THR A 437 30.82 -4.98 -26.67
CA THR A 437 29.73 -5.50 -25.82
C THR A 437 28.38 -4.94 -26.23
N LEU A 438 28.33 -3.68 -26.66
CA LEU A 438 27.07 -3.08 -27.15
C LEU A 438 26.64 -3.67 -28.50
N LEU A 439 27.58 -3.93 -29.39
CA LEU A 439 27.31 -4.59 -30.67
C LEU A 439 26.87 -6.04 -30.52
N GLU A 440 27.32 -6.76 -29.49
CA GLU A 440 26.82 -8.09 -29.19
C GLU A 440 25.35 -8.08 -28.80
N LYS A 441 24.88 -6.99 -28.14
CA LYS A 441 23.46 -6.81 -27.80
C LYS A 441 22.58 -6.39 -28.99
N ASP A 442 23.12 -5.56 -29.87
CA ASP A 442 22.42 -5.05 -31.08
C ASP A 442 23.40 -4.84 -32.22
N LEU A 443 23.59 -5.90 -33.02
CA LEU A 443 24.56 -5.94 -34.12
C LEU A 443 24.26 -4.92 -35.24
N TYR A 444 23.01 -4.47 -35.37
CA TYR A 444 22.55 -3.53 -36.39
C TYR A 444 22.41 -2.09 -35.90
N ASN A 445 22.97 -1.77 -34.76
CA ASN A 445 22.98 -0.41 -34.25
C ASN A 445 24.02 0.43 -35.02
N PHE A 446 23.58 1.22 -35.99
CA PHE A 446 24.47 2.05 -36.83
C PHE A 446 25.39 2.92 -36.03
N ARG A 447 24.94 3.52 -34.95
CA ARG A 447 25.75 4.43 -34.14
C ARG A 447 26.84 3.69 -33.35
N SER A 448 26.56 2.46 -32.93
CA SER A 448 27.59 1.58 -32.31
C SER A 448 28.64 1.16 -33.33
N LEU A 449 28.22 0.85 -34.57
CA LEU A 449 29.13 0.51 -35.65
C LEU A 449 30.02 1.70 -36.06
N ASP A 450 29.44 2.91 -36.18
CA ASP A 450 30.17 4.14 -36.51
C ASP A 450 31.19 4.45 -35.43
N LEU A 451 30.80 4.41 -34.16
CA LEU A 451 31.67 4.63 -33.02
C LEU A 451 32.78 3.55 -32.92
N TYR A 452 32.49 2.31 -33.28
CA TYR A 452 33.50 1.25 -33.36
C TYR A 452 34.54 1.56 -34.43
N CYS A 453 34.10 1.99 -35.61
CA CYS A 453 34.98 2.38 -36.70
C CYS A 453 35.89 3.56 -36.29
N GLU A 454 35.35 4.59 -35.61
CA GLU A 454 36.10 5.72 -35.08
C GLU A 454 37.17 5.27 -34.08
N VAL A 455 36.79 4.43 -33.10
CA VAL A 455 37.72 3.92 -32.06
C VAL A 455 38.85 3.09 -32.70
N ILE A 456 38.55 2.23 -33.68
CA ILE A 456 39.55 1.42 -34.36
C ILE A 456 40.49 2.30 -35.18
N ALA A 457 40.00 3.38 -35.82
CA ALA A 457 40.83 4.34 -36.56
C ALA A 457 41.82 5.11 -35.65
N LYS A 458 41.41 5.35 -34.37
CA LYS A 458 42.26 6.03 -33.37
C LYS A 458 43.27 5.11 -32.68
N LEU A 459 43.05 3.79 -32.75
CA LEU A 459 43.95 2.75 -32.20
C LEU A 459 45.07 2.33 -33.18
N LYS A 460 44.93 2.67 -34.44
CA LYS A 460 45.97 2.51 -35.46
C LYS A 460 46.92 3.71 -35.45
#